data_bbf2b4a8548823fbaf51b14e3bc1c82b
#
_entry.id   bbf2b4a8548823fbaf51b14e3bc1c82b
#
_cell.length_a   1.000
_cell.length_b   1.000
_cell.length_c   1.000
_cell.angle_alpha   90.00
_cell.angle_beta   90.00
_cell.angle_gamma   90.00
#
_symmetry.space_group_name_H-M   'P 1'
#
loop_
_entity.id
_entity.type
_entity.pdbx_description
1 polymer ?
#
loop_
_entity_poly.entity_id
_entity_poly.type
_entity_poly.pdbx_seq_one_letter_code
_entity_poly.pdbx_strand_id
1 'polypeptide(L)'
;MKVLLLKDAKEDDCGQDPYIRELELHGLEATLIPVLSFEFLSLPSFSEKLSHPEHYGGLIFTSPRAVEAVELCLKKDNKTEVWGKSLKEKWNAKTVYVVGNATASLVNKIGLDVEGENCGNAEKLAEYICSRIPMESITVYQTIPHPGIQVNLDSYYSKKGVPASITFFSPSGLTYSLKHIQELSGASLDQIKFAAIGPTTARALAAQGLPVSCTAESPTPQALAAGIWKALQPQGSC
;
A
#
# COMPACT_ATOMS: atom_id res chain seq x y z
N MET A 1 -25.76 -6.71 2.45
CA MET A 1 -25.41 -5.28 2.55
C MET A 1 -24.18 -5.02 1.71
N LYS A 2 -24.09 -3.84 1.07
CA LYS A 2 -23.00 -3.51 0.15
C LYS A 2 -21.85 -2.79 0.87
N VAL A 3 -20.62 -3.27 0.67
CA VAL A 3 -19.41 -2.72 1.25
C VAL A 3 -18.46 -2.28 0.14
N LEU A 4 -17.95 -1.07 0.21
CA LEU A 4 -16.99 -0.52 -0.73
C LEU A 4 -15.61 -0.50 -0.10
N LEU A 5 -14.62 -1.12 -0.75
CA LEU A 5 -13.23 -1.15 -0.35
C LEU A 5 -12.41 -0.20 -1.21
N LEU A 6 -11.76 0.78 -0.59
CA LEU A 6 -10.93 1.80 -1.24
C LEU A 6 -9.46 1.55 -0.92
N LYS A 7 -8.78 0.83 -1.81
CA LYS A 7 -7.37 0.44 -1.67
C LYS A 7 -6.66 0.47 -3.03
N ASP A 8 -5.37 0.20 -3.05
CA ASP A 8 -4.64 -0.08 -4.28
C ASP A 8 -5.10 -1.40 -4.91
N ALA A 9 -5.11 -1.46 -6.24
CA ALA A 9 -5.23 -2.72 -6.94
C ALA A 9 -3.87 -3.43 -6.88
N LYS A 10 -3.83 -4.69 -6.42
CA LYS A 10 -2.66 -5.53 -6.62
C LYS A 10 -2.71 -6.09 -8.03
N GLU A 11 -1.66 -5.86 -8.81
CA GLU A 11 -1.57 -6.29 -10.21
C GLU A 11 -1.34 -7.80 -10.39
N ASP A 12 -0.95 -8.53 -9.33
CA ASP A 12 -0.36 -9.87 -9.44
C ASP A 12 -1.22 -11.02 -8.92
N ASP A 13 -2.53 -10.83 -8.69
CA ASP A 13 -3.32 -11.93 -8.13
C ASP A 13 -4.23 -12.57 -9.18
N CYS A 14 -3.89 -13.79 -9.58
CA CYS A 14 -4.76 -14.70 -10.32
C CYS A 14 -6.00 -15.13 -9.52
N GLY A 15 -6.38 -14.41 -8.46
CA GLY A 15 -7.47 -14.73 -7.55
C GLY A 15 -8.27 -13.55 -7.08
N GLN A 16 -9.40 -13.82 -6.43
CA GLN A 16 -10.22 -12.81 -5.78
C GLN A 16 -9.46 -12.17 -4.60
N ASP A 17 -9.57 -10.84 -4.45
CA ASP A 17 -8.96 -10.12 -3.33
C ASP A 17 -9.38 -10.75 -1.98
N PRO A 18 -8.44 -11.03 -1.06
CA PRO A 18 -8.73 -11.73 0.18
C PRO A 18 -9.71 -10.99 1.09
N TYR A 19 -9.78 -9.66 1.03
CA TYR A 19 -10.76 -8.87 1.77
C TYR A 19 -12.17 -9.02 1.18
N ILE A 20 -12.30 -9.08 -0.15
CA ILE A 20 -13.59 -9.35 -0.80
C ILE A 20 -14.08 -10.74 -0.37
N ARG A 21 -13.23 -11.76 -0.49
CA ARG A 21 -13.58 -13.13 -0.13
C ARG A 21 -14.04 -13.25 1.32
N GLU A 22 -13.35 -12.61 2.24
CA GLU A 22 -13.69 -12.67 3.67
C GLU A 22 -15.01 -11.97 3.99
N LEU A 23 -15.27 -10.81 3.36
CA LEU A 23 -16.55 -10.11 3.50
C LEU A 23 -17.72 -10.92 2.94
N GLU A 24 -17.54 -11.61 1.84
CA GLU A 24 -18.55 -12.51 1.26
C GLU A 24 -18.88 -13.69 2.18
N LEU A 25 -17.90 -14.24 2.92
CA LEU A 25 -18.15 -15.27 3.95
C LEU A 25 -19.07 -14.76 5.07
N HIS A 26 -19.08 -13.45 5.32
CA HIS A 26 -19.98 -12.81 6.26
C HIS A 26 -21.33 -12.35 5.62
N GLY A 27 -21.61 -12.76 4.38
CA GLY A 27 -22.84 -12.40 3.67
C GLY A 27 -22.87 -10.93 3.20
N LEU A 28 -21.73 -10.27 3.07
CA LEU A 28 -21.59 -8.90 2.63
C LEU A 28 -21.16 -8.86 1.15
N GLU A 29 -21.82 -8.05 0.33
CA GLU A 29 -21.43 -7.82 -1.06
C GLU A 29 -20.33 -6.78 -1.13
N ALA A 30 -19.09 -7.21 -1.32
CA ALA A 30 -17.93 -6.33 -1.38
C ALA A 30 -17.58 -5.92 -2.81
N THR A 31 -17.16 -4.68 -2.99
CA THR A 31 -16.61 -4.15 -4.26
C THR A 31 -15.35 -3.38 -3.94
N LEU A 32 -14.27 -3.63 -4.68
CA LEU A 32 -13.03 -2.89 -4.57
C LEU A 32 -12.96 -1.85 -5.69
N ILE A 33 -12.62 -0.62 -5.31
CA ILE A 33 -12.27 0.45 -6.24
C ILE A 33 -10.85 0.90 -5.93
N PRO A 34 -9.92 0.84 -6.90
CA PRO A 34 -8.57 1.34 -6.72
C PRO A 34 -8.59 2.87 -6.60
N VAL A 35 -7.97 3.37 -5.54
CA VAL A 35 -7.86 4.82 -5.26
C VAL A 35 -6.42 5.33 -5.24
N LEU A 36 -5.45 4.41 -5.27
CA LEU A 36 -4.03 4.71 -5.31
C LEU A 36 -3.41 4.17 -6.59
N SER A 37 -2.46 4.92 -7.11
CA SER A 37 -1.51 4.50 -8.14
C SER A 37 -0.11 4.93 -7.74
N PHE A 38 0.89 4.48 -8.46
CA PHE A 38 2.28 4.79 -8.19
C PHE A 38 2.94 5.31 -9.46
N GLU A 39 3.73 6.36 -9.30
CA GLU A 39 4.55 6.92 -10.36
C GLU A 39 6.02 6.72 -9.99
N PHE A 40 6.78 6.12 -10.89
CA PHE A 40 8.22 5.94 -10.68
C PHE A 40 8.99 7.18 -11.14
N LEU A 41 9.89 7.63 -10.27
CA LEU A 41 10.66 8.85 -10.42
C LEU A 41 12.15 8.56 -10.46
N SER A 42 12.91 9.48 -11.06
CA SER A 42 14.38 9.46 -11.01
C SER A 42 15.04 8.16 -11.50
N LEU A 43 14.34 7.32 -12.27
CA LEU A 43 14.86 6.02 -12.72
C LEU A 43 16.22 6.12 -13.46
N PRO A 44 16.47 7.10 -14.36
CA PRO A 44 17.78 7.22 -15.00
C PRO A 44 18.92 7.45 -13.99
N SER A 45 18.75 8.37 -13.05
CA SER A 45 19.73 8.65 -12.00
C SER A 45 19.90 7.44 -11.06
N PHE A 46 18.82 6.74 -10.75
CA PHE A 46 18.86 5.53 -9.93
C PHE A 46 19.59 4.39 -10.65
N SER A 47 19.31 4.17 -11.93
CA SER A 47 20.01 3.18 -12.76
C SER A 47 21.52 3.44 -12.86
N GLU A 48 21.91 4.71 -12.97
CA GLU A 48 23.32 5.11 -12.96
C GLU A 48 23.97 4.73 -11.61
N LYS A 49 23.36 5.08 -10.49
CA LYS A 49 23.87 4.74 -9.15
C LYS A 49 23.98 3.23 -8.94
N LEU A 50 22.98 2.45 -9.38
CA LEU A 50 23.02 0.98 -9.31
C LEU A 50 24.16 0.37 -10.13
N SER A 51 24.60 1.04 -11.19
CA SER A 51 25.68 0.58 -12.06
C SER A 51 27.07 0.82 -11.49
N HIS A 52 27.19 1.64 -10.45
CA HIS A 52 28.46 2.05 -9.81
C HIS A 52 28.52 1.68 -8.32
N PRO A 53 28.46 0.37 -7.98
CA PRO A 53 28.52 -0.07 -6.59
C PRO A 53 29.79 0.38 -5.86
N GLU A 54 30.86 0.65 -6.56
CA GLU A 54 32.14 1.14 -5.99
C GLU A 54 32.01 2.49 -5.28
N HIS A 55 31.00 3.29 -5.61
CA HIS A 55 30.77 4.60 -4.98
C HIS A 55 29.98 4.52 -3.66
N TYR A 56 29.44 3.36 -3.32
CA TYR A 56 28.52 3.21 -2.18
C TYR A 56 28.97 2.10 -1.22
N GLY A 57 28.66 2.28 0.06
CA GLY A 57 28.90 1.29 1.12
C GLY A 57 27.85 0.18 1.18
N GLY A 58 26.67 0.40 0.62
CA GLY A 58 25.55 -0.53 0.63
C GLY A 58 24.27 0.08 0.07
N LEU A 59 23.17 -0.65 0.19
CA LEU A 59 21.83 -0.22 -0.23
C LEU A 59 20.86 -0.28 0.94
N ILE A 60 19.85 0.59 0.92
CA ILE A 60 18.75 0.57 1.89
C ILE A 60 17.43 0.61 1.12
N PHE A 61 16.60 -0.41 1.27
CA PHE A 61 15.25 -0.47 0.70
C PHE A 61 14.19 -0.35 1.81
N THR A 62 13.43 0.72 1.77
CA THR A 62 12.40 1.00 2.78
C THR A 62 11.00 0.52 2.37
N SER A 63 10.83 0.03 1.14
CA SER A 63 9.54 -0.43 0.65
C SER A 63 9.67 -1.42 -0.54
N PRO A 64 8.66 -2.28 -0.76
CA PRO A 64 8.56 -3.13 -1.95
C PRO A 64 8.66 -2.34 -3.27
N ARG A 65 8.03 -1.16 -3.36
CA ARG A 65 8.04 -0.32 -4.57
C ARG A 65 9.45 0.17 -4.95
N ALA A 66 10.34 0.37 -3.98
CA ALA A 66 11.74 0.69 -4.28
C ALA A 66 12.46 -0.47 -4.98
N VAL A 67 12.09 -1.71 -4.69
CA VAL A 67 12.64 -2.90 -5.37
C VAL A 67 12.09 -3.03 -6.78
N GLU A 68 10.81 -2.74 -7.00
CA GLU A 68 10.22 -2.67 -8.34
C GLU A 68 10.94 -1.63 -9.22
N ALA A 69 11.36 -0.51 -8.64
CA ALA A 69 12.17 0.49 -9.36
C ALA A 69 13.51 -0.09 -9.86
N VAL A 70 14.17 -0.99 -9.09
CA VAL A 70 15.37 -1.71 -9.55
C VAL A 70 15.03 -2.55 -10.76
N GLU A 71 13.99 -3.39 -10.70
CA GLU A 71 13.58 -4.25 -11.81
C GLU A 71 13.26 -3.44 -13.07
N LEU A 72 12.59 -2.29 -12.93
CA LEU A 72 12.30 -1.39 -14.04
C LEU A 72 13.58 -0.82 -14.67
N CYS A 73 14.57 -0.40 -13.86
CA CYS A 73 15.86 0.06 -14.34
C CYS A 73 16.60 -1.06 -15.12
N LEU A 74 16.63 -2.27 -14.56
CA LEU A 74 17.30 -3.40 -15.19
C LEU A 74 16.68 -3.77 -16.54
N LYS A 75 15.34 -3.77 -16.62
CA LYS A 75 14.60 -4.08 -17.87
C LYS A 75 14.78 -2.98 -18.91
N LYS A 76 14.57 -1.71 -18.52
CA LYS A 76 14.60 -0.56 -19.43
C LYS A 76 15.96 -0.36 -20.09
N ASP A 77 17.04 -0.54 -19.34
CA ASP A 77 18.39 -0.29 -19.78
C ASP A 77 19.10 -1.55 -20.30
N ASN A 78 18.37 -2.66 -20.49
CA ASN A 78 18.88 -3.98 -20.88
C ASN A 78 20.05 -4.45 -19.96
N LYS A 79 20.04 -4.06 -18.70
CA LYS A 79 21.09 -4.36 -17.71
C LYS A 79 20.88 -5.68 -16.96
N THR A 80 19.82 -6.42 -17.25
CA THR A 80 19.50 -7.68 -16.56
C THR A 80 20.63 -8.70 -16.63
N GLU A 81 21.29 -8.80 -17.79
CA GLU A 81 22.42 -9.70 -17.98
C GLU A 81 23.66 -9.23 -17.19
N VAL A 82 23.97 -7.94 -17.23
CA VAL A 82 25.10 -7.35 -16.48
C VAL A 82 24.85 -7.45 -14.97
N TRP A 83 23.60 -7.26 -14.52
CA TRP A 83 23.19 -7.48 -13.14
C TRP A 83 23.50 -8.91 -12.70
N GLY A 84 23.03 -9.90 -13.46
CA GLY A 84 23.23 -11.32 -13.15
C GLY A 84 24.69 -11.76 -13.16
N LYS A 85 25.53 -11.17 -14.05
CA LYS A 85 26.93 -11.58 -14.21
C LYS A 85 27.91 -10.90 -13.26
N SER A 86 27.66 -9.67 -12.84
CA SER A 86 28.68 -8.91 -12.10
C SER A 86 28.17 -7.93 -11.05
N LEU A 87 27.11 -7.15 -11.35
CA LEU A 87 26.66 -6.09 -10.43
C LEU A 87 26.07 -6.65 -9.14
N LYS A 88 25.29 -7.72 -9.25
CA LYS A 88 24.69 -8.41 -8.10
C LYS A 88 25.73 -8.86 -7.08
N GLU A 89 26.82 -9.47 -7.54
CA GLU A 89 27.92 -9.92 -6.66
C GLU A 89 28.62 -8.74 -5.98
N LYS A 90 28.85 -7.65 -6.72
CA LYS A 90 29.45 -6.44 -6.16
C LYS A 90 28.57 -5.79 -5.10
N TRP A 91 27.25 -5.83 -5.26
CA TRP A 91 26.33 -5.36 -4.24
C TRP A 91 26.21 -6.32 -3.06
N ASN A 92 26.26 -7.64 -3.27
CA ASN A 92 26.28 -8.65 -2.20
C ASN A 92 27.60 -8.64 -1.40
N ALA A 93 28.69 -8.11 -1.96
CA ALA A 93 29.90 -7.85 -1.19
C ALA A 93 29.77 -6.67 -0.20
N LYS A 94 28.62 -5.97 -0.21
CA LYS A 94 28.24 -4.86 0.66
C LYS A 94 26.97 -5.22 1.42
N THR A 95 26.63 -4.45 2.45
CA THR A 95 25.40 -4.70 3.19
C THR A 95 24.19 -4.10 2.47
N VAL A 96 23.14 -4.90 2.30
CA VAL A 96 21.85 -4.46 1.77
C VAL A 96 20.82 -4.53 2.89
N TYR A 97 20.36 -3.37 3.32
CA TYR A 97 19.39 -3.24 4.40
C TYR A 97 17.96 -3.13 3.86
N VAL A 98 17.01 -3.71 4.57
CA VAL A 98 15.58 -3.65 4.22
C VAL A 98 14.69 -3.37 5.41
N VAL A 99 13.54 -2.74 5.15
CA VAL A 99 12.46 -2.59 6.12
C VAL A 99 11.37 -3.61 5.80
N GLY A 100 11.21 -4.59 6.69
CA GLY A 100 10.10 -5.55 6.67
C GLY A 100 10.26 -6.72 5.69
N ASN A 101 9.61 -7.83 6.05
CA ASN A 101 9.71 -9.10 5.33
C ASN A 101 9.22 -9.05 3.87
N ALA A 102 8.21 -8.24 3.58
CA ALA A 102 7.71 -8.09 2.21
C ALA A 102 8.79 -7.50 1.26
N THR A 103 9.53 -6.48 1.74
CA THR A 103 10.65 -5.89 1.00
C THR A 103 11.80 -6.89 0.86
N ALA A 104 12.14 -7.59 1.96
CA ALA A 104 13.18 -8.62 1.97
C ALA A 104 12.93 -9.70 0.91
N SER A 105 11.70 -10.22 0.86
CA SER A 105 11.33 -11.23 -0.13
C SER A 105 11.56 -10.79 -1.58
N LEU A 106 11.25 -9.54 -1.90
CA LEU A 106 11.47 -9.00 -3.26
C LEU A 106 12.95 -8.75 -3.54
N VAL A 107 13.72 -8.23 -2.57
CA VAL A 107 15.18 -8.02 -2.73
C VAL A 107 15.88 -9.36 -2.93
N ASN A 108 15.49 -10.41 -2.21
CA ASN A 108 16.01 -11.76 -2.40
C ASN A 108 15.69 -12.32 -3.81
N LYS A 109 14.51 -12.00 -4.38
CA LYS A 109 14.14 -12.41 -5.74
C LYS A 109 15.06 -11.81 -6.82
N ILE A 110 15.54 -10.58 -6.62
CA ILE A 110 16.54 -9.97 -7.54
C ILE A 110 17.97 -10.43 -7.24
N GLY A 111 18.16 -11.33 -6.28
CA GLY A 111 19.42 -12.03 -5.98
C GLY A 111 20.32 -11.29 -5.01
N LEU A 112 19.81 -10.38 -4.19
CA LEU A 112 20.58 -9.71 -3.15
C LEU A 112 20.27 -10.30 -1.77
N ASP A 113 21.31 -10.51 -0.97
CA ASP A 113 21.23 -10.92 0.43
C ASP A 113 20.92 -9.70 1.31
N VAL A 114 20.07 -9.85 2.32
CA VAL A 114 19.53 -8.71 3.08
C VAL A 114 19.75 -8.84 4.57
N GLU A 115 19.78 -7.67 5.23
CA GLU A 115 19.75 -7.52 6.69
C GLU A 115 18.68 -6.52 7.12
N GLY A 116 18.17 -6.64 8.35
CA GLY A 116 17.25 -5.67 8.97
C GLY A 116 15.77 -5.91 8.69
N GLU A 117 15.38 -7.01 8.07
CA GLU A 117 13.98 -7.36 7.75
C GLU A 117 13.05 -7.36 8.97
N ASN A 118 13.60 -7.65 10.15
CA ASN A 118 12.87 -7.71 11.42
C ASN A 118 12.74 -6.35 12.12
N CYS A 119 13.35 -5.29 11.61
CA CYS A 119 13.30 -3.95 12.22
C CYS A 119 11.90 -3.34 12.25
N GLY A 120 11.03 -3.75 11.32
CA GLY A 120 9.61 -3.38 11.29
C GLY A 120 9.31 -1.96 10.80
N ASN A 121 10.21 -1.00 10.99
CA ASN A 121 10.11 0.37 10.47
C ASN A 121 11.49 1.00 10.23
N ALA A 122 11.50 2.16 9.55
CA ALA A 122 12.73 2.87 9.18
C ALA A 122 13.51 3.42 10.39
N GLU A 123 12.82 3.80 11.47
CA GLU A 123 13.46 4.31 12.68
C GLU A 123 14.30 3.23 13.36
N LYS A 124 13.70 2.04 13.55
CA LYS A 124 14.42 0.88 14.11
C LYS A 124 15.54 0.38 13.21
N LEU A 125 15.36 0.48 11.89
CA LEU A 125 16.45 0.17 10.96
C LEU A 125 17.59 1.17 11.09
N ALA A 126 17.30 2.46 11.24
CA ALA A 126 18.31 3.48 11.46
C ALA A 126 19.12 3.26 12.76
N GLU A 127 18.45 2.84 13.84
CA GLU A 127 19.09 2.41 15.10
C GLU A 127 20.00 1.19 14.88
N TYR A 128 19.51 0.20 14.10
CA TYR A 128 20.27 -1.01 13.76
C TYR A 128 21.54 -0.71 12.96
N ILE A 129 21.50 0.24 12.01
CA ILE A 129 22.64 0.60 11.15
C ILE A 129 23.71 1.42 11.91
N CYS A 130 23.42 1.91 13.09
CA CYS A 130 24.29 2.87 13.82
C CYS A 130 24.44 4.23 13.15
N SER A 131 24.04 5.29 13.84
CA SER A 131 23.75 6.67 13.38
C SER A 131 24.88 7.51 12.77
N ARG A 132 25.96 6.94 12.24
CA ARG A 132 27.14 7.68 11.77
C ARG A 132 27.57 7.38 10.33
N ILE A 133 26.76 6.68 9.54
CA ILE A 133 27.09 6.42 8.15
C ILE A 133 26.49 7.53 7.28
N PRO A 134 27.27 8.22 6.43
CA PRO A 134 26.74 9.15 5.46
C PRO A 134 25.73 8.46 4.56
N MET A 135 24.49 8.96 4.49
CA MET A 135 23.42 8.40 3.67
C MET A 135 23.04 9.37 2.56
N GLU A 136 22.89 8.85 1.36
CA GLU A 136 22.27 9.53 0.24
C GLU A 136 20.89 8.95 0.01
N SER A 137 19.87 9.80 -0.14
CA SER A 137 18.50 9.38 -0.42
C SER A 137 18.10 9.74 -1.84
N ILE A 138 17.46 8.80 -2.52
CA ILE A 138 16.84 9.03 -3.83
C ILE A 138 15.38 8.60 -3.79
N THR A 139 14.49 9.49 -4.20
CA THR A 139 13.07 9.19 -4.33
C THR A 139 12.82 8.51 -5.67
N VAL A 140 12.47 7.23 -5.64
CA VAL A 140 12.29 6.41 -6.85
C VAL A 140 10.81 6.19 -7.20
N TYR A 141 9.87 6.54 -6.33
CA TYR A 141 8.44 6.51 -6.61
C TYR A 141 7.67 7.49 -5.73
N GLN A 142 6.46 7.82 -6.15
CA GLN A 142 5.48 8.52 -5.34
C GLN A 142 4.10 7.89 -5.47
N THR A 143 3.28 8.05 -4.43
CA THR A 143 1.86 7.67 -4.46
C THR A 143 1.06 8.80 -5.09
N ILE A 144 0.24 8.48 -6.08
CA ILE A 144 -0.63 9.42 -6.77
C ILE A 144 -2.08 8.93 -6.76
N PRO A 145 -3.08 9.81 -6.98
CA PRO A 145 -4.46 9.38 -7.18
C PRO A 145 -4.56 8.39 -8.34
N HIS A 146 -5.35 7.33 -8.17
CA HIS A 146 -5.66 6.44 -9.29
C HIS A 146 -6.50 7.20 -10.34
N PRO A 147 -6.13 7.18 -11.63
CA PRO A 147 -6.80 8.00 -12.64
C PRO A 147 -8.28 7.66 -12.85
N GLY A 148 -8.70 6.46 -12.48
CA GLY A 148 -10.08 5.98 -12.58
C GLY A 148 -10.97 6.22 -11.36
N ILE A 149 -10.53 6.93 -10.31
CA ILE A 149 -11.31 7.08 -9.07
C ILE A 149 -12.72 7.58 -9.35
N GLN A 150 -12.84 8.71 -10.03
CA GLN A 150 -14.14 9.34 -10.28
C GLN A 150 -15.04 8.43 -11.10
N VAL A 151 -14.56 7.95 -12.26
CA VAL A 151 -15.35 7.09 -13.16
C VAL A 151 -15.82 5.81 -12.46
N ASN A 152 -14.96 5.18 -11.65
CA ASN A 152 -15.29 3.96 -10.95
C ASN A 152 -16.29 4.21 -9.81
N LEU A 153 -16.16 5.31 -9.07
CA LEU A 153 -17.13 5.71 -8.05
C LEU A 153 -18.49 6.07 -8.69
N ASP A 154 -18.51 6.86 -9.73
CA ASP A 154 -19.75 7.21 -10.48
C ASP A 154 -20.46 5.95 -10.96
N SER A 155 -19.72 5.03 -11.56
CA SER A 155 -20.27 3.74 -12.03
C SER A 155 -20.81 2.89 -10.88
N TYR A 156 -20.10 2.84 -9.75
CA TYR A 156 -20.55 2.11 -8.57
C TYR A 156 -21.86 2.68 -8.02
N TYR A 157 -21.91 4.00 -7.77
CA TYR A 157 -23.09 4.63 -7.20
C TYR A 157 -24.29 4.55 -8.14
N SER A 158 -24.08 4.68 -9.46
CA SER A 158 -25.15 4.54 -10.46
C SER A 158 -25.72 3.14 -10.52
N LYS A 159 -24.89 2.10 -10.42
CA LYS A 159 -25.31 0.70 -10.56
C LYS A 159 -25.74 0.06 -9.26
N LYS A 160 -25.10 0.41 -8.15
CA LYS A 160 -25.27 -0.26 -6.87
C LYS A 160 -25.90 0.64 -5.80
N GLY A 161 -25.94 1.96 -6.03
CA GLY A 161 -26.43 2.95 -5.06
C GLY A 161 -25.44 3.21 -3.92
N VAL A 162 -25.94 3.82 -2.86
CA VAL A 162 -25.13 4.18 -1.68
C VAL A 162 -24.70 2.92 -0.93
N PRO A 163 -23.40 2.75 -0.63
CA PRO A 163 -22.93 1.59 0.15
C PRO A 163 -23.35 1.70 1.61
N ALA A 164 -23.55 0.56 2.27
CA ALA A 164 -23.78 0.52 3.71
C ALA A 164 -22.50 0.81 4.51
N SER A 165 -21.33 0.44 3.97
CA SER A 165 -20.03 0.75 4.55
C SER A 165 -19.00 1.09 3.48
N ILE A 166 -18.08 2.00 3.82
CA ILE A 166 -16.90 2.33 3.05
C ILE A 166 -15.67 2.11 3.90
N THR A 167 -14.71 1.35 3.39
CA THR A 167 -13.47 1.02 4.09
C THR A 167 -12.27 1.70 3.42
N PHE A 168 -11.46 2.37 4.22
CA PHE A 168 -10.21 2.99 3.79
C PHE A 168 -9.00 2.21 4.29
N PHE A 169 -8.04 2.01 3.40
CA PHE A 169 -6.80 1.27 3.67
C PHE A 169 -5.60 2.19 3.90
N SER A 170 -5.75 3.48 3.65
CA SER A 170 -4.69 4.47 3.88
C SER A 170 -5.24 5.89 4.00
N PRO A 171 -4.52 6.82 4.67
CA PRO A 171 -4.85 8.24 4.65
C PRO A 171 -4.85 8.85 3.25
N SER A 172 -3.93 8.42 2.37
CA SER A 172 -3.87 8.90 0.99
C SER A 172 -5.11 8.49 0.18
N GLY A 173 -5.58 7.24 0.35
CA GLY A 173 -6.81 6.78 -0.29
C GLY A 173 -8.03 7.59 0.14
N LEU A 174 -8.11 7.96 1.42
CA LEU A 174 -9.12 8.88 1.93
C LEU A 174 -9.03 10.26 1.25
N THR A 175 -7.83 10.86 1.25
CA THR A 175 -7.61 12.20 0.68
C THR A 175 -8.02 12.25 -0.79
N TYR A 176 -7.72 11.21 -1.57
CA TYR A 176 -7.98 11.20 -3.01
C TYR A 176 -9.43 10.91 -3.39
N SER A 177 -10.19 10.24 -2.52
CA SER A 177 -11.55 9.79 -2.85
C SER A 177 -12.66 10.52 -2.10
N LEU A 178 -12.37 11.15 -0.96
CA LEU A 178 -13.39 11.69 -0.05
C LEU A 178 -14.31 12.70 -0.72
N LYS A 179 -13.77 13.64 -1.49
CA LYS A 179 -14.58 14.67 -2.18
C LYS A 179 -15.62 14.04 -3.11
N HIS A 180 -15.21 13.06 -3.91
CA HIS A 180 -16.12 12.34 -4.81
C HIS A 180 -17.20 11.57 -4.04
N ILE A 181 -16.82 10.93 -2.92
CA ILE A 181 -17.77 10.20 -2.06
C ILE A 181 -18.80 11.15 -1.47
N GLN A 182 -18.38 12.32 -0.98
CA GLN A 182 -19.28 13.34 -0.43
C GLN A 182 -20.28 13.86 -1.48
N GLU A 183 -19.79 14.15 -2.67
CA GLU A 183 -20.61 14.61 -3.80
C GLU A 183 -21.66 13.54 -4.21
N LEU A 184 -21.23 12.28 -4.32
CA LEU A 184 -22.11 11.17 -4.75
C LEU A 184 -23.08 10.70 -3.66
N SER A 185 -22.70 10.79 -2.40
CA SER A 185 -23.55 10.35 -1.28
C SER A 185 -24.55 11.42 -0.84
N GLY A 186 -24.21 12.70 -0.99
CA GLY A 186 -25.06 13.81 -0.58
C GLY A 186 -25.58 13.66 0.85
N ALA A 187 -26.88 13.78 1.06
CA ALA A 187 -27.54 13.64 2.36
C ALA A 187 -27.46 12.21 2.95
N SER A 188 -27.09 11.21 2.15
CA SER A 188 -26.94 9.83 2.61
C SER A 188 -25.57 9.54 3.24
N LEU A 189 -24.65 10.51 3.24
CA LEU A 189 -23.31 10.33 3.79
C LEU A 189 -23.32 9.88 5.26
N ASP A 190 -24.24 10.43 6.06
CA ASP A 190 -24.38 10.13 7.49
C ASP A 190 -24.88 8.70 7.76
N GLN A 191 -25.44 8.04 6.76
CA GLN A 191 -25.92 6.65 6.87
C GLN A 191 -24.79 5.65 6.61
N ILE A 192 -23.67 6.08 6.03
CA ILE A 192 -22.56 5.22 5.68
C ILE A 192 -21.71 4.93 6.92
N LYS A 193 -21.43 3.66 7.16
CA LYS A 193 -20.49 3.24 8.21
C LYS A 193 -19.06 3.27 7.67
N PHE A 194 -18.23 4.19 8.18
CA PHE A 194 -16.84 4.30 7.78
C PHE A 194 -15.96 3.35 8.57
N ALA A 195 -15.15 2.55 7.87
CA ALA A 195 -14.21 1.60 8.44
C ALA A 195 -12.77 1.93 8.04
N ALA A 196 -11.84 1.66 8.93
CA ALA A 196 -10.40 1.84 8.73
C ALA A 196 -9.64 0.53 8.93
N ILE A 197 -8.64 0.28 8.08
CA ILE A 197 -7.75 -0.89 8.21
C ILE A 197 -6.88 -0.84 9.47
N GLY A 198 -6.70 0.33 10.06
CA GLY A 198 -5.87 0.52 11.23
C GLY A 198 -5.92 1.94 11.80
N PRO A 199 -5.22 2.18 12.93
CA PRO A 199 -5.36 3.41 13.72
C PRO A 199 -4.92 4.69 12.98
N THR A 200 -3.94 4.62 12.10
CA THR A 200 -3.49 5.78 11.31
C THR A 200 -4.57 6.26 10.35
N THR A 201 -5.25 5.32 9.68
CA THR A 201 -6.36 5.63 8.78
C THR A 201 -7.60 6.09 9.56
N ALA A 202 -7.86 5.50 10.73
CA ALA A 202 -8.95 5.92 11.61
C ALA A 202 -8.77 7.38 12.09
N ARG A 203 -7.56 7.77 12.48
CA ARG A 203 -7.25 9.16 12.83
C ARG A 203 -7.46 10.13 11.67
N ALA A 204 -7.10 9.70 10.46
CA ALA A 204 -7.32 10.52 9.26
C ALA A 204 -8.82 10.73 8.97
N LEU A 205 -9.66 9.69 9.13
CA LEU A 205 -11.11 9.79 9.02
C LEU A 205 -11.68 10.78 10.05
N ALA A 206 -11.30 10.62 11.32
CA ALA A 206 -11.74 11.50 12.41
C ALA A 206 -11.33 12.97 12.17
N ALA A 207 -10.13 13.22 11.64
CA ALA A 207 -9.66 14.55 11.29
C ALA A 207 -10.48 15.22 10.16
N GLN A 208 -11.17 14.42 9.32
CA GLN A 208 -12.10 14.91 8.31
C GLN A 208 -13.55 15.02 8.85
N GLY A 209 -13.76 14.84 10.15
CA GLY A 209 -15.09 14.90 10.76
C GLY A 209 -15.98 13.69 10.47
N LEU A 210 -15.42 12.60 9.93
CA LEU A 210 -16.18 11.39 9.64
C LEU A 210 -16.21 10.45 10.84
N PRO A 211 -17.40 9.91 11.23
CA PRO A 211 -17.50 8.97 12.33
C PRO A 211 -16.87 7.62 11.97
N VAL A 212 -15.87 7.20 12.72
CA VAL A 212 -15.25 5.88 12.53
C VAL A 212 -16.09 4.82 13.20
N SER A 213 -16.78 4.01 12.42
CA SER A 213 -17.66 2.94 12.91
C SER A 213 -16.90 1.64 13.23
N CYS A 214 -15.75 1.43 12.59
CA CYS A 214 -14.90 0.28 12.79
C CYS A 214 -13.44 0.63 12.50
N THR A 215 -12.54 0.17 13.37
CA THR A 215 -11.10 0.06 13.09
C THR A 215 -10.74 -1.41 13.26
N ALA A 216 -10.10 -2.01 12.25
CA ALA A 216 -9.67 -3.40 12.35
C ALA A 216 -8.64 -3.56 13.48
N GLU A 217 -8.77 -4.60 14.28
CA GLU A 217 -7.84 -4.93 15.39
C GLU A 217 -6.44 -5.26 14.88
N SER A 218 -6.38 -5.82 13.68
CA SER A 218 -5.16 -6.06 12.92
C SER A 218 -5.44 -5.84 11.43
N PRO A 219 -4.41 -5.53 10.60
CA PRO A 219 -4.60 -5.27 9.17
C PRO A 219 -4.77 -6.57 8.36
N THR A 220 -5.71 -7.41 8.80
CA THR A 220 -6.04 -8.71 8.19
C THR A 220 -7.46 -8.71 7.64
N PRO A 221 -7.75 -9.51 6.59
CA PRO A 221 -9.09 -9.66 6.06
C PRO A 221 -10.12 -10.07 7.12
N GLN A 222 -9.76 -11.02 8.00
CA GLN A 222 -10.63 -11.56 9.04
C GLN A 222 -11.02 -10.50 10.06
N ALA A 223 -10.04 -9.76 10.60
CA ALA A 223 -10.29 -8.72 11.60
C ALA A 223 -11.12 -7.56 11.01
N LEU A 224 -10.85 -7.17 9.77
CA LEU A 224 -11.62 -6.12 9.09
C LEU A 224 -13.07 -6.57 8.83
N ALA A 225 -13.26 -7.76 8.27
CA ALA A 225 -14.60 -8.28 7.94
C ALA A 225 -15.47 -8.43 9.21
N ALA A 226 -14.91 -8.97 10.29
CA ALA A 226 -15.59 -9.10 11.58
C ALA A 226 -16.02 -7.73 12.14
N GLY A 227 -15.13 -6.74 12.08
CA GLY A 227 -15.42 -5.38 12.55
C GLY A 227 -16.50 -4.69 11.72
N ILE A 228 -16.45 -4.79 10.40
CA ILE A 228 -17.48 -4.23 9.51
C ILE A 228 -18.83 -4.91 9.74
N TRP A 229 -18.83 -6.24 9.80
CA TRP A 229 -20.06 -7.00 10.06
C TRP A 229 -20.72 -6.55 11.37
N LYS A 230 -19.95 -6.44 12.44
CA LYS A 230 -20.45 -5.94 13.75
C LYS A 230 -21.00 -4.53 13.66
N ALA A 231 -20.31 -3.61 12.96
CA ALA A 231 -20.73 -2.21 12.79
C ALA A 231 -22.04 -2.07 11.98
N LEU A 232 -22.35 -3.04 11.12
CA LEU A 232 -23.54 -3.07 10.27
C LEU A 232 -24.73 -3.77 10.93
N GLN A 233 -24.54 -4.47 12.07
CA GLN A 233 -25.67 -5.03 12.81
C GLN A 233 -26.52 -3.92 13.43
N PRO A 234 -27.85 -4.06 13.47
CA PRO A 234 -28.69 -3.16 14.22
C PRO A 234 -28.22 -3.13 15.69
N GLN A 235 -27.93 -1.94 16.21
CA GLN A 235 -27.68 -1.83 17.64
C GLN A 235 -28.99 -2.21 18.30
N GLY A 236 -29.02 -3.37 18.96
CA GLY A 236 -30.21 -3.83 19.68
C GLY A 236 -30.65 -2.75 20.66
N SER A 237 -31.88 -2.30 20.48
CA SER A 237 -32.54 -1.49 21.48
C SER A 237 -32.63 -2.36 22.75
N CYS A 238 -31.81 -2.02 23.76
CA CYS A 238 -32.07 -2.48 25.13
C CYS A 238 -33.28 -1.77 25.70
#